data_d7244accaa3e491122e77542ed99342f
#
_entry.id   d7244accaa3e491122e77542ed99342f
#
_cell.length_a   1.000
_cell.length_b   1.000
_cell.length_c   1.000
_cell.angle_alpha   90.00
_cell.angle_beta   90.00
_cell.angle_gamma   90.00
#
_symmetry.space_group_name_H-M   'P 1'
#
loop_
_entity.id
_entity.type
_entity.pdbx_description
1 polymer ?
#
loop_
_entity_poly.entity_id
_entity_poly.type
_entity_poly.pdbx_seq_one_letter_code
_entity_poly.pdbx_strand_id
1 'polypeptide(L)'
;EVIVKNTSDIPEMVLRHSVPVGHAYSVLIQDTLSGTNELRFRIAAKQPAFISIQDVSNPSIIVYFPVRRGETYKLDFDGSAFSFEEPGQDAQRFYIAIPRYGHPQMEALSYTGDTDPVLVRTKLDSVRALQMAPFDSLLRARKISQQMFDLIAADRECNVRSVMAQVGVLLSSEEIQTAAFEGFNPDSDRMLGAL
;
A
#
# COMPACT_ATOMS: atom_id res chain seq x y z
N GLU A 1 0.23 -10.27 14.82
CA GLU A 1 -1.22 -10.49 14.88
C GLU A 1 -1.95 -9.27 14.34
N VAL A 2 -3.07 -9.46 13.66
CA VAL A 2 -3.96 -8.37 13.24
C VAL A 2 -5.33 -8.62 13.86
N ILE A 3 -5.86 -7.60 14.49
CA ILE A 3 -7.15 -7.62 15.14
C ILE A 3 -8.02 -6.58 14.44
N VAL A 4 -9.15 -7.00 13.89
CA VAL A 4 -10.15 -6.12 13.29
C VAL A 4 -11.37 -6.10 14.20
N LYS A 5 -11.72 -4.93 14.69
CA LYS A 5 -12.93 -4.69 15.45
C LYS A 5 -13.99 -4.12 14.53
N ASN A 6 -15.10 -4.82 14.39
CA ASN A 6 -16.26 -4.33 13.66
C ASN A 6 -17.13 -3.47 14.57
N THR A 7 -17.24 -2.20 14.27
CA THR A 7 -18.10 -1.24 14.98
C THR A 7 -19.35 -0.89 14.17
N SER A 8 -19.51 -1.50 12.97
CA SER A 8 -20.68 -1.30 12.12
C SER A 8 -21.87 -2.16 12.57
N ASP A 9 -23.04 -1.80 12.08
CA ASP A 9 -24.26 -2.60 12.26
C ASP A 9 -24.36 -3.80 11.29
N ILE A 10 -23.28 -4.10 10.54
CA ILE A 10 -23.22 -5.23 9.63
C ILE A 10 -23.11 -6.52 10.45
N PRO A 11 -24.12 -7.39 10.42
CA PRO A 11 -24.16 -8.56 11.31
C PRO A 11 -23.16 -9.64 10.94
N GLU A 12 -22.74 -9.66 9.70
CA GLU A 12 -21.76 -10.62 9.16
C GLU A 12 -20.91 -9.98 8.09
N MET A 13 -19.61 -10.20 8.15
CA MET A 13 -18.66 -9.67 7.20
C MET A 13 -17.65 -10.75 6.86
N VAL A 14 -17.33 -10.87 5.59
CA VAL A 14 -16.23 -11.71 5.11
C VAL A 14 -15.02 -10.83 4.83
N LEU A 15 -13.97 -11.04 5.57
CA LEU A 15 -12.69 -10.36 5.36
C LEU A 15 -11.69 -11.30 4.70
N ARG A 16 -10.97 -10.74 3.77
CA ARG A 16 -9.90 -11.44 3.05
C ARG A 16 -8.59 -10.75 3.37
N HIS A 17 -7.58 -11.51 3.74
CA HIS A 17 -6.24 -10.97 3.86
C HIS A 17 -5.31 -11.69 2.89
N SER A 18 -4.35 -10.95 2.38
CA SER A 18 -3.32 -11.45 1.49
C SER A 18 -1.94 -11.11 2.04
N VAL A 19 -1.02 -12.01 1.81
CA VAL A 19 0.41 -11.77 2.03
C VAL A 19 1.07 -11.84 0.67
N PRO A 20 1.93 -10.90 0.30
CA PRO A 20 2.65 -10.99 -0.96
C PRO A 20 3.52 -12.24 -0.96
N VAL A 21 3.38 -13.06 -2.01
CA VAL A 21 4.22 -14.21 -2.29
C VAL A 21 4.89 -13.99 -3.63
N GLY A 22 6.15 -13.56 -3.61
CA GLY A 22 6.87 -13.18 -4.82
C GLY A 22 6.21 -11.97 -5.51
N HIS A 23 5.96 -12.07 -6.81
CA HIS A 23 5.33 -11.00 -7.60
C HIS A 23 3.80 -10.99 -7.57
N ALA A 24 3.17 -11.91 -6.86
CA ALA A 24 1.72 -12.03 -6.82
C ALA A 24 1.19 -11.86 -5.40
N TYR A 25 0.11 -11.08 -5.28
CA TYR A 25 -0.71 -11.11 -4.07
C TYR A 25 -1.56 -12.37 -4.12
N SER A 26 -1.23 -13.36 -3.30
CA SER A 26 -2.12 -14.50 -3.12
C SER A 26 -3.03 -14.26 -1.92
N VAL A 27 -4.31 -14.49 -2.11
CA VAL A 27 -5.26 -14.56 -1.01
C VAL A 27 -4.97 -15.86 -0.26
N LEU A 28 -4.48 -15.74 0.95
CA LEU A 28 -4.10 -16.91 1.75
C LEU A 28 -5.23 -17.38 2.65
N ILE A 29 -6.01 -16.47 3.20
CA ILE A 29 -7.05 -16.79 4.18
C ILE A 29 -8.26 -15.91 3.92
N GLN A 30 -9.42 -16.54 4.05
CA GLN A 30 -10.71 -15.87 4.09
C GLN A 30 -11.34 -16.25 5.42
N ASP A 31 -11.67 -15.26 6.23
CA ASP A 31 -12.35 -15.41 7.50
C ASP A 31 -13.67 -14.67 7.47
N THR A 32 -14.65 -15.19 8.19
CA THR A 32 -15.96 -14.56 8.33
C THR A 32 -16.10 -13.98 9.73
N LEU A 33 -16.41 -12.70 9.79
CA LEU A 33 -16.79 -12.00 11.00
C LEU A 33 -18.29 -12.18 11.20
N SER A 34 -18.70 -13.02 12.13
CA SER A 34 -20.10 -13.24 12.43
C SER A 34 -20.38 -13.02 13.92
N GLY A 35 -21.26 -12.09 14.24
CA GLY A 35 -21.85 -11.92 15.57
C GLY A 35 -20.90 -11.50 16.70
N THR A 36 -19.62 -11.60 16.55
CA THR A 36 -18.61 -11.11 17.49
C THR A 36 -17.96 -9.87 16.93
N ASN A 37 -17.79 -8.85 17.70
CA ASN A 37 -17.25 -7.58 17.24
C ASN A 37 -15.74 -7.63 16.92
N GLU A 38 -15.11 -8.80 16.87
CA GLU A 38 -13.65 -8.88 16.74
C GLU A 38 -13.19 -10.10 15.94
N LEU A 39 -12.37 -9.86 14.93
CA LEU A 39 -11.72 -10.87 14.12
C LEU A 39 -10.20 -10.81 14.34
N ARG A 40 -9.56 -11.96 14.53
CA ARG A 40 -8.13 -12.07 14.79
C ARG A 40 -7.43 -12.92 13.74
N PHE A 41 -6.40 -12.36 13.11
CA PHE A 41 -5.52 -13.08 12.17
C PHE A 41 -4.12 -13.23 12.74
N ARG A 42 -3.52 -14.38 12.57
CA ARG A 42 -2.10 -14.59 12.80
C ARG A 42 -1.39 -14.75 11.48
N ILE A 43 -0.55 -13.79 11.15
CA ILE A 43 0.20 -13.75 9.90
C ILE A 43 1.65 -14.12 10.19
N ALA A 44 2.15 -15.12 9.49
CA ALA A 44 3.54 -15.55 9.61
C ALA A 44 4.43 -14.67 8.72
N ALA A 45 4.79 -13.47 9.18
CA ALA A 45 5.75 -12.63 8.52
C ALA A 45 7.17 -12.88 9.05
N LYS A 46 8.11 -13.27 8.18
CA LYS A 46 9.53 -13.45 8.54
C LYS A 46 10.25 -12.10 8.61
N GLN A 47 9.83 -11.15 7.83
CA GLN A 47 10.35 -9.79 7.68
C GLN A 47 9.18 -8.81 7.50
N PRO A 48 9.40 -7.48 7.50
CA PRO A 48 8.35 -6.52 7.19
C PRO A 48 7.72 -6.84 5.83
N ALA A 49 6.39 -6.78 5.77
CA ALA A 49 5.61 -7.09 4.57
C ALA A 49 4.37 -6.21 4.50
N PHE A 50 3.77 -6.08 3.32
CA PHE A 50 2.42 -5.54 3.20
C PHE A 50 1.39 -6.63 3.35
N ILE A 51 0.28 -6.27 3.95
CA ILE A 51 -0.93 -7.08 3.93
C ILE A 51 -2.11 -6.25 3.44
N SER A 52 -3.11 -6.92 2.91
CA SER A 52 -4.40 -6.31 2.59
C SER A 52 -5.52 -6.98 3.39
N ILE A 53 -6.49 -6.19 3.80
CA ILE A 53 -7.77 -6.67 4.32
C ILE A 53 -8.85 -6.08 3.44
N GLN A 54 -9.77 -6.90 2.98
CA GLN A 54 -10.82 -6.53 2.05
C GLN A 54 -12.15 -7.06 2.54
N ASP A 55 -13.17 -6.24 2.45
CA ASP A 55 -14.54 -6.72 2.56
C ASP A 55 -14.92 -7.43 1.26
N VAL A 56 -15.24 -8.72 1.36
CA VAL A 56 -15.60 -9.53 0.19
C VAL A 56 -16.99 -9.18 -0.34
N SER A 57 -17.87 -8.70 0.52
CA SER A 57 -19.23 -8.25 0.13
C SER A 57 -19.17 -6.91 -0.61
N ASN A 58 -18.17 -6.08 -0.29
CA ASN A 58 -17.90 -4.82 -0.99
C ASN A 58 -16.39 -4.71 -1.31
N PRO A 59 -15.95 -5.23 -2.47
CA PRO A 59 -14.54 -5.25 -2.85
C PRO A 59 -13.86 -3.87 -2.96
N SER A 60 -14.65 -2.79 -2.99
CA SER A 60 -14.11 -1.43 -2.97
C SER A 60 -13.57 -1.03 -1.59
N ILE A 61 -14.00 -1.74 -0.54
CA ILE A 61 -13.52 -1.52 0.82
C ILE A 61 -12.30 -2.42 1.05
N ILE A 62 -11.13 -1.85 0.85
CA ILE A 62 -9.86 -2.54 1.02
C ILE A 62 -8.86 -1.62 1.72
N VAL A 63 -8.10 -2.18 2.65
CA VAL A 63 -6.97 -1.50 3.30
C VAL A 63 -5.68 -2.26 3.07
N TYR A 64 -4.62 -1.54 2.75
CA TYR A 64 -3.26 -2.04 2.65
C TYR A 64 -2.40 -1.35 3.68
N PHE A 65 -1.57 -2.10 4.39
CA PHE A 65 -0.65 -1.51 5.35
C PHE A 65 0.57 -2.40 5.62
N PRO A 66 1.70 -1.79 6.01
CA PRO A 66 2.91 -2.54 6.34
C PRO A 66 2.80 -3.15 7.73
N VAL A 67 3.29 -4.38 7.86
CA VAL A 67 3.36 -5.14 9.12
C VAL A 67 4.78 -5.66 9.35
N ARG A 68 5.13 -5.91 10.61
CA ARG A 68 6.38 -6.60 10.97
C ARG A 68 6.14 -7.72 11.98
N ARG A 69 7.10 -8.61 12.04
CA ARG A 69 7.06 -9.76 12.93
C ARG A 69 6.96 -9.33 14.41
N GLY A 70 6.13 -10.02 15.16
CA GLY A 70 6.01 -9.87 16.61
C GLY A 70 5.10 -8.74 17.06
N GLU A 71 4.55 -7.95 16.15
CA GLU A 71 3.63 -6.87 16.49
C GLU A 71 2.17 -7.29 16.38
N THR A 72 1.35 -6.56 17.11
CA THR A 72 -0.12 -6.62 17.02
C THR A 72 -0.63 -5.31 16.48
N TYR A 73 -1.46 -5.40 15.45
CA TYR A 73 -2.12 -4.27 14.80
C TYR A 73 -3.61 -4.36 15.07
N LYS A 74 -4.20 -3.25 15.49
CA LYS A 74 -5.64 -3.17 15.76
C LYS A 74 -6.26 -2.16 14.81
N LEU A 75 -7.27 -2.61 14.10
CA LEU A 75 -8.06 -1.81 13.18
C LEU A 75 -9.50 -1.78 13.65
N ASP A 76 -10.11 -0.63 13.58
CA ASP A 76 -11.55 -0.48 13.65
C ASP A 76 -12.13 -0.46 12.24
N PHE A 77 -13.28 -1.09 12.05
CA PHE A 77 -14.05 -1.10 10.84
C PHE A 77 -15.47 -0.62 11.14
N ASP A 78 -15.88 0.46 10.47
CA ASP A 78 -17.18 1.12 10.70
C ASP A 78 -18.26 0.75 9.66
N GLY A 79 -17.97 -0.18 8.75
CA GLY A 79 -18.84 -0.57 7.64
C GLY A 79 -18.53 0.15 6.34
N SER A 80 -17.70 1.19 6.37
CA SER A 80 -17.31 1.97 5.19
C SER A 80 -15.79 2.06 5.01
N ALA A 81 -15.04 2.09 6.10
CA ALA A 81 -13.59 2.26 6.10
C ALA A 81 -12.91 1.54 7.27
N PHE A 82 -11.62 1.29 7.10
CA PHE A 82 -10.73 0.82 8.16
C PHE A 82 -9.93 1.98 8.74
N SER A 83 -9.75 2.00 10.06
CA SER A 83 -8.92 2.98 10.75
C SER A 83 -8.02 2.33 11.80
N PHE A 84 -6.95 3.04 12.20
CA PHE A 84 -6.03 2.64 13.26
C PHE A 84 -6.15 3.64 14.42
N GLU A 85 -6.77 3.23 15.51
CA GLU A 85 -7.01 4.09 16.67
C GLU A 85 -5.91 3.97 17.75
N GLU A 86 -5.26 2.82 17.85
CA GLU A 86 -4.29 2.52 18.90
C GLU A 86 -2.99 3.34 18.77
N PRO A 87 -2.43 3.81 19.90
CA PRO A 87 -1.10 4.42 19.91
C PRO A 87 -0.01 3.49 19.39
N GLY A 88 1.00 4.06 18.74
CA GLY A 88 2.15 3.28 18.22
C GLY A 88 1.95 2.73 16.82
N GLN A 89 0.78 2.94 16.21
CA GLN A 89 0.50 2.52 14.82
C GLN A 89 0.57 3.70 13.84
N ASP A 90 1.46 4.66 14.10
CA ASP A 90 1.60 5.87 13.30
C ASP A 90 1.96 5.57 11.85
N ALA A 91 2.82 4.58 11.61
CA ALA A 91 3.21 4.20 10.26
C ALA A 91 2.03 3.67 9.45
N GLN A 92 1.16 2.86 10.06
CA GLN A 92 -0.03 2.32 9.43
C GLN A 92 -1.03 3.43 9.14
N ARG A 93 -1.26 4.34 10.10
CA ARG A 93 -2.13 5.52 9.90
C ARG A 93 -1.66 6.39 8.75
N PHE A 94 -0.38 6.73 8.72
CA PHE A 94 0.18 7.52 7.62
C PHE A 94 0.10 6.79 6.29
N TYR A 95 0.32 5.47 6.29
CA TYR A 95 0.29 4.69 5.06
C TYR A 95 -1.11 4.57 4.45
N ILE A 96 -2.14 4.32 5.27
CA ILE A 96 -3.52 4.27 4.75
C ILE A 96 -4.07 5.63 4.35
N ALA A 97 -3.52 6.71 4.91
CA ALA A 97 -3.88 8.07 4.53
C ALA A 97 -3.27 8.53 3.20
N ILE A 98 -2.33 7.77 2.61
CA ILE A 98 -1.81 8.07 1.28
C ILE A 98 -2.95 7.89 0.27
N PRO A 99 -3.31 8.92 -0.51
CA PRO A 99 -4.31 8.80 -1.55
C PRO A 99 -3.96 7.67 -2.52
N ARG A 100 -4.88 6.77 -2.77
CA ARG A 100 -4.73 5.67 -3.71
C ARG A 100 -5.83 5.77 -4.75
N TYR A 101 -5.42 5.88 -5.96
CA TYR A 101 -6.32 5.76 -7.10
C TYR A 101 -6.46 4.29 -7.42
N GLY A 102 -7.40 3.56 -6.97
CA GLY A 102 -7.59 2.10 -7.13
C GLY A 102 -6.76 1.39 -8.21
N HIS A 103 -6.33 2.13 -9.24
CA HIS A 103 -5.44 1.68 -10.31
C HIS A 103 -4.45 2.78 -10.74
N PRO A 104 -3.16 2.48 -11.02
CA PRO A 104 -2.18 3.47 -11.50
C PRO A 104 -2.63 4.25 -12.73
N GLN A 105 -3.44 3.64 -13.60
CA GLN A 105 -4.04 4.29 -14.75
C GLN A 105 -4.93 5.49 -14.38
N MET A 106 -5.67 5.40 -13.28
CA MET A 106 -6.53 6.51 -12.83
C MET A 106 -5.70 7.69 -12.34
N GLU A 107 -4.57 7.42 -11.69
CA GLU A 107 -3.62 8.47 -11.30
C GLU A 107 -2.95 9.07 -12.53
N ALA A 108 -2.56 8.25 -13.51
CA ALA A 108 -1.92 8.67 -14.74
C ALA A 108 -2.77 9.65 -15.54
N LEU A 109 -4.11 9.53 -15.52
CA LEU A 109 -5.02 10.46 -16.19
C LEU A 109 -4.84 11.91 -15.72
N SER A 110 -4.39 12.12 -14.48
CA SER A 110 -4.12 13.46 -13.94
C SER A 110 -2.92 14.15 -14.60
N TYR A 111 -2.10 13.41 -15.33
CA TYR A 111 -0.87 13.87 -15.98
C TYR A 111 -0.97 13.92 -17.51
N THR A 112 -2.07 13.53 -18.12
CA THR A 112 -2.23 13.48 -19.58
C THR A 112 -2.22 14.86 -20.26
N GLY A 113 -2.34 15.95 -19.49
CA GLY A 113 -2.15 17.31 -19.98
C GLY A 113 -0.67 17.72 -20.13
N ASP A 114 0.25 16.98 -19.53
CA ASP A 114 1.69 17.22 -19.59
C ASP A 114 2.31 16.27 -20.63
N THR A 115 2.90 16.83 -21.67
CA THR A 115 3.57 16.05 -22.74
C THR A 115 5.07 15.87 -22.47
N ASP A 116 5.63 16.58 -21.48
CA ASP A 116 7.03 16.48 -21.10
C ASP A 116 7.20 15.40 -20.00
N PRO A 117 7.84 14.26 -20.30
CA PRO A 117 8.03 13.18 -19.32
C PRO A 117 8.89 13.60 -18.12
N VAL A 118 9.83 14.53 -18.32
CA VAL A 118 10.68 15.04 -17.22
C VAL A 118 9.83 15.84 -16.23
N LEU A 119 8.90 16.64 -16.72
CA LEU A 119 7.97 17.39 -15.87
C LEU A 119 7.04 16.47 -15.10
N VAL A 120 6.47 15.45 -15.77
CA VAL A 120 5.63 14.44 -15.12
C VAL A 120 6.40 13.72 -14.01
N ARG A 121 7.62 13.27 -14.30
CA ARG A 121 8.48 12.60 -13.32
C ARG A 121 8.76 13.51 -12.12
N THR A 122 9.10 14.77 -12.36
CA THR A 122 9.38 15.76 -11.30
C THR A 122 8.16 15.96 -10.38
N LYS A 123 6.96 16.03 -10.95
CA LYS A 123 5.71 16.14 -10.17
C LYS A 123 5.48 14.90 -9.32
N LEU A 124 5.63 13.71 -9.88
CA LEU A 124 5.48 12.45 -9.16
C LEU A 124 6.52 12.30 -8.04
N ASP A 125 7.77 12.66 -8.28
CA ASP A 125 8.81 12.63 -7.25
C ASP A 125 8.52 13.62 -6.11
N SER A 126 7.95 14.78 -6.43
CA SER A 126 7.52 15.75 -5.42
C SER A 126 6.38 15.20 -4.56
N VAL A 127 5.40 14.57 -5.16
CA VAL A 127 4.30 13.90 -4.44
C VAL A 127 4.85 12.78 -3.56
N ARG A 128 5.74 11.94 -4.11
CA ARG A 128 6.41 10.87 -3.34
C ARG A 128 7.17 11.42 -2.14
N ALA A 129 7.92 12.50 -2.32
CA ALA A 129 8.66 13.13 -1.22
C ALA A 129 7.73 13.60 -0.10
N LEU A 130 6.59 14.21 -0.43
CA LEU A 130 5.57 14.61 0.55
C LEU A 130 4.97 13.39 1.28
N GLN A 131 4.67 12.32 0.55
CA GLN A 131 4.15 11.08 1.13
C GLN A 131 5.17 10.40 2.05
N MET A 132 6.46 10.50 1.75
CA MET A 132 7.53 9.88 2.54
C MET A 132 7.95 10.69 3.78
N ALA A 133 7.71 11.99 3.81
CA ALA A 133 8.13 12.86 4.91
C ALA A 133 7.68 12.42 6.33
N PRO A 134 6.44 11.91 6.54
CA PRO A 134 6.04 11.37 7.84
C PRO A 134 6.88 10.16 8.25
N PHE A 135 7.20 9.26 7.30
CA PHE A 135 7.98 8.05 7.58
C PHE A 135 9.45 8.36 7.87
N ASP A 136 10.04 9.36 7.20
CA ASP A 136 11.36 9.90 7.55
C ASP A 136 11.40 10.39 9.00
N SER A 137 10.35 11.03 9.44
CA SER A 137 10.22 11.51 10.81
C SER A 137 10.12 10.35 11.81
N LEU A 138 9.34 9.32 11.48
CA LEU A 138 9.23 8.11 12.30
C LEU A 138 10.56 7.35 12.36
N LEU A 139 11.28 7.26 11.25
CA LEU A 139 12.59 6.60 11.21
C LEU A 139 13.60 7.35 12.10
N ARG A 140 13.71 8.68 11.94
CA ARG A 140 14.58 9.52 12.79
C ARG A 140 14.22 9.41 14.28
N ALA A 141 12.94 9.31 14.60
CA ALA A 141 12.44 9.09 15.95
C ALA A 141 12.60 7.64 16.43
N ARG A 142 13.14 6.73 15.62
CA ARG A 142 13.28 5.28 15.88
C ARG A 142 11.93 4.59 16.20
N LYS A 143 10.83 5.12 15.68
CA LYS A 143 9.49 4.51 15.80
C LYS A 143 9.25 3.42 14.77
N ILE A 144 10.00 3.43 13.66
CA ILE A 144 10.04 2.36 12.67
C ILE A 144 11.48 1.92 12.42
N SER A 145 11.66 0.68 11.95
CA SER A 145 12.96 0.17 11.55
C SER A 145 13.35 0.66 10.16
N GLN A 146 14.65 0.62 9.83
CA GLN A 146 15.14 0.88 8.47
C GLN A 146 14.45 -0.04 7.46
N GLN A 147 14.34 -1.34 7.75
CA GLN A 147 13.67 -2.29 6.86
C GLN A 147 12.20 -1.93 6.57
N MET A 148 11.46 -1.44 7.57
CA MET A 148 10.08 -0.96 7.36
C MET A 148 10.06 0.28 6.48
N PHE A 149 10.96 1.21 6.71
CA PHE A 149 11.10 2.41 5.88
C PHE A 149 11.43 2.06 4.43
N ASP A 150 12.41 1.16 4.21
CA ASP A 150 12.83 0.73 2.88
C ASP A 150 11.69 0.03 2.12
N LEU A 151 10.90 -0.80 2.82
CA LEU A 151 9.72 -1.43 2.26
C LEU A 151 8.70 -0.40 1.77
N ILE A 152 8.39 0.62 2.59
CA ILE A 152 7.45 1.68 2.22
C ILE A 152 8.01 2.53 1.07
N ALA A 153 9.30 2.86 1.11
CA ALA A 153 9.96 3.64 0.06
C ALA A 153 9.95 2.90 -1.29
N ALA A 154 10.20 1.59 -1.27
CA ALA A 154 10.13 0.75 -2.46
C ALA A 154 8.72 0.71 -3.06
N ASP A 155 7.69 0.55 -2.23
CA ASP A 155 6.29 0.59 -2.68
C ASP A 155 5.95 1.94 -3.34
N ARG A 156 6.38 3.04 -2.75
CA ARG A 156 6.13 4.38 -3.33
C ARG A 156 6.90 4.61 -4.63
N GLU A 157 8.11 4.11 -4.73
CA GLU A 157 8.87 4.15 -5.99
C GLU A 157 8.21 3.30 -7.07
N CYS A 158 7.73 2.11 -6.73
CA CYS A 158 6.96 1.26 -7.66
C CYS A 158 5.69 1.96 -8.15
N ASN A 159 4.99 2.71 -7.27
CA ASN A 159 3.83 3.48 -7.69
C ASN A 159 4.21 4.55 -8.73
N VAL A 160 5.26 5.33 -8.48
CA VAL A 160 5.76 6.35 -9.42
C VAL A 160 6.06 5.73 -10.79
N ARG A 161 6.78 4.61 -10.82
CA ARG A 161 7.12 3.91 -12.06
C ARG A 161 5.89 3.39 -12.79
N SER A 162 4.94 2.81 -12.03
CA SER A 162 3.70 2.32 -12.61
C SER A 162 2.87 3.44 -13.24
N VAL A 163 2.78 4.59 -12.57
CA VAL A 163 2.07 5.76 -13.10
C VAL A 163 2.77 6.29 -14.36
N MET A 164 4.12 6.41 -14.34
CA MET A 164 4.89 6.83 -15.52
C MET A 164 4.66 5.90 -16.71
N ALA A 165 4.68 4.59 -16.49
CA ALA A 165 4.41 3.62 -17.55
C ALA A 165 2.99 3.80 -18.12
N GLN A 166 1.98 4.02 -17.27
CA GLN A 166 0.61 4.27 -17.72
C GLN A 166 0.45 5.60 -18.45
N VAL A 167 1.13 6.66 -18.03
CA VAL A 167 1.18 7.93 -18.76
C VAL A 167 1.76 7.70 -20.17
N GLY A 168 2.85 6.93 -20.28
CA GLY A 168 3.44 6.56 -21.57
C GLY A 168 2.45 5.84 -22.48
N VAL A 169 1.70 4.86 -21.94
CA VAL A 169 0.67 4.14 -22.69
C VAL A 169 -0.46 5.07 -23.13
N LEU A 170 -0.96 5.92 -22.25
CA LEU A 170 -2.08 6.82 -22.53
C LEU A 170 -1.74 7.87 -23.60
N LEU A 171 -0.52 8.39 -23.57
CA LEU A 171 -0.09 9.40 -24.52
C LEU A 171 0.47 8.83 -25.83
N SER A 172 0.67 7.51 -25.90
CA SER A 172 1.22 6.81 -27.06
C SER A 172 2.54 7.44 -27.58
N SER A 173 3.32 8.02 -26.68
CA SER A 173 4.57 8.71 -26.98
C SER A 173 5.76 7.79 -26.70
N GLU A 174 6.61 7.57 -27.71
CA GLU A 174 7.85 6.80 -27.54
C GLU A 174 8.77 7.44 -26.47
N GLU A 175 8.85 8.75 -26.42
CA GLU A 175 9.68 9.49 -25.47
C GLU A 175 9.22 9.26 -24.04
N ILE A 176 7.91 9.28 -23.79
CA ILE A 176 7.34 9.03 -22.48
C ILE A 176 7.49 7.57 -22.08
N GLN A 177 7.32 6.63 -23.00
CA GLN A 177 7.57 5.22 -22.76
C GLN A 177 9.04 4.97 -22.39
N THR A 178 9.98 5.56 -23.13
CA THR A 178 11.41 5.47 -22.81
C THR A 178 11.69 6.01 -21.41
N ALA A 179 11.20 7.19 -21.06
CA ALA A 179 11.40 7.79 -19.75
C ALA A 179 10.76 6.98 -18.59
N ALA A 180 9.67 6.26 -18.86
CA ALA A 180 9.06 5.37 -17.88
C ALA A 180 9.97 4.18 -17.51
N PHE A 181 10.79 3.71 -18.46
CA PHE A 181 11.71 2.58 -18.29
C PHE A 181 13.16 3.00 -18.03
N GLU A 182 13.53 4.28 -18.31
CA GLU A 182 14.82 4.81 -17.92
C GLU A 182 15.00 4.77 -16.40
N GLY A 183 16.08 4.17 -15.96
CA GLY A 183 16.36 3.96 -14.55
C GLY A 183 15.69 2.71 -13.95
N PHE A 184 15.09 1.86 -14.80
CA PHE A 184 14.73 0.51 -14.37
C PHE A 184 16.04 -0.21 -13.98
N ASN A 185 16.24 -0.37 -12.67
CA ASN A 185 17.35 -1.14 -12.14
C ASN A 185 16.85 -2.55 -11.83
N PRO A 186 17.26 -3.57 -12.60
CA PRO A 186 16.84 -4.95 -12.35
C PRO A 186 17.21 -5.46 -10.95
N ASP A 187 18.16 -4.83 -10.26
CA ASP A 187 18.51 -5.19 -8.90
C ASP A 187 17.48 -4.68 -7.87
N SER A 188 16.76 -3.60 -8.14
CA SER A 188 15.63 -3.19 -7.29
C SER A 188 14.44 -4.15 -7.39
N ASP A 189 14.28 -4.82 -8.54
CA ASP A 189 13.25 -5.85 -8.71
C ASP A 189 13.62 -7.15 -8.02
N ARG A 190 14.90 -7.46 -7.89
CA ARG A 190 15.37 -8.59 -7.06
C ARG A 190 15.09 -8.37 -5.57
N MET A 191 15.16 -7.12 -5.08
CA MET A 191 14.80 -6.82 -3.69
C MET A 191 13.30 -6.99 -3.45
N LEU A 192 12.44 -6.65 -4.41
CA LEU A 192 10.98 -6.89 -4.32
C LEU A 192 10.62 -8.36 -4.52
N GLY A 193 11.39 -9.11 -5.30
CA GLY A 193 11.21 -10.55 -5.51
C GLY A 193 11.78 -11.42 -4.39
N ALA A 194 12.58 -10.86 -3.49
CA ALA A 194 13.13 -11.54 -2.30
C ALA A 194 12.28 -11.30 -1.04
N LEU A 195 11.19 -10.52 -1.16
CA LEU A 195 10.18 -10.28 -0.14
C LEU A 195 9.03 -11.28 -0.28
#